data_dd8869e8d5cf61a97e787aa19fe7f575
#
_entry.id   dd8869e8d5cf61a97e787aa19fe7f575
#
_cell.length_a   1.000
_cell.length_b   1.000
_cell.length_c   1.000
_cell.angle_alpha   90.00
_cell.angle_beta   90.00
_cell.angle_gamma   90.00
#
_symmetry.space_group_name_H-M   'P 1'
#
loop_
_entity.id
_entity.type
_entity.pdbx_description
1 polymer ?
#
loop_
_entity_poly.entity_id
_entity_poly.type
_entity_poly.pdbx_seq_one_letter_code
_entity_poly.pdbx_strand_id
1 'polypeptide(L)'
;MKFSIGATQIETAIGHLVVAGWTGRDHSSVQHHIDELAKIGVAPPSKTPLYYQVSSSLLKQAGSVQVLGSETSGEAEPFLVNHGGKLWLGLASDHTDRELETTSVAASKQACVKVCATELWDFDHVRDHIDQ
;
A
#
# COMPACT_ATOMS: atom_id res chain seq x y z
N MET A 1 -12.38 -11.69 1.96
CA MET A 1 -11.42 -11.52 3.07
C MET A 1 -12.20 -11.27 4.35
N LYS A 2 -11.65 -11.69 5.50
CA LYS A 2 -12.30 -11.50 6.80
C LYS A 2 -11.51 -10.51 7.63
N PHE A 3 -12.21 -9.55 8.20
CA PHE A 3 -11.60 -8.53 9.05
C PHE A 3 -12.32 -8.45 10.39
N SER A 4 -11.58 -8.08 11.43
CA SER A 4 -12.09 -7.85 12.80
C SER A 4 -12.19 -6.36 13.07
N ILE A 5 -13.31 -5.90 13.60
CA ILE A 5 -13.55 -4.53 14.06
C ILE A 5 -13.96 -4.64 15.52
N GLY A 6 -12.99 -4.52 16.43
CA GLY A 6 -13.22 -4.86 17.84
C GLY A 6 -13.74 -6.30 17.99
N ALA A 7 -14.91 -6.47 18.58
CA ALA A 7 -15.54 -7.79 18.75
C ALA A 7 -16.35 -8.27 17.53
N THR A 8 -16.50 -7.44 16.50
CA THR A 8 -17.30 -7.77 15.30
C THR A 8 -16.39 -8.24 14.17
N GLN A 9 -16.89 -9.18 13.37
CA GLN A 9 -16.22 -9.59 12.13
C GLN A 9 -17.03 -9.18 10.92
N ILE A 10 -16.33 -8.75 9.87
CA ILE A 10 -16.91 -8.51 8.55
C ILE A 10 -16.23 -9.40 7.51
N GLU A 11 -16.98 -9.77 6.50
CA GLU A 11 -16.44 -10.47 5.33
C GLU A 11 -16.72 -9.63 4.10
N THR A 12 -15.67 -9.36 3.31
CA THR A 12 -15.79 -8.54 2.09
C THR A 12 -14.92 -9.09 0.97
N ALA A 13 -15.41 -8.93 -0.26
CA ALA A 13 -14.62 -9.16 -1.46
C ALA A 13 -13.92 -7.86 -1.85
N ILE A 14 -12.63 -7.95 -2.15
CA ILE A 14 -11.86 -6.81 -2.66
C ILE A 14 -11.85 -6.89 -4.18
N GLY A 15 -12.64 -6.04 -4.82
CA GLY A 15 -12.73 -5.98 -6.28
C GLY A 15 -11.63 -5.14 -6.92
N HIS A 16 -11.19 -4.10 -6.22
CA HIS A 16 -10.16 -3.18 -6.68
C HIS A 16 -9.10 -3.02 -5.59
N LEU A 17 -7.83 -3.01 -6.00
CA LEU A 17 -6.70 -2.70 -5.14
C LEU A 17 -5.88 -1.59 -5.79
N VAL A 18 -5.69 -0.51 -5.04
CA VAL A 18 -4.94 0.66 -5.49
C VAL A 18 -3.85 0.95 -4.48
N VAL A 19 -2.64 1.13 -4.97
CA VAL A 19 -1.49 1.57 -4.18
C VAL A 19 -1.23 3.03 -4.49
N ALA A 20 -1.06 3.85 -3.45
CA ALA A 20 -0.69 5.24 -3.59
C ALA A 20 0.83 5.39 -3.47
N GLY A 21 1.43 6.00 -4.45
CA GLY A 21 2.86 6.33 -4.43
C GLY A 21 3.10 7.82 -4.37
N TRP A 22 4.27 8.21 -3.84
CA TRP A 22 4.70 9.60 -3.77
C TRP A 22 3.75 10.46 -2.90
N THR A 23 3.27 9.85 -1.84
CA THR A 23 2.32 10.45 -0.90
C THR A 23 3.06 10.98 0.30
N GLY A 24 3.15 12.20 0.49
CA GLY A 24 3.70 12.81 1.70
C GLY A 24 3.02 14.17 1.85
N ARG A 25 2.76 14.58 3.07
CA ARG A 25 2.21 15.90 3.34
C ARG A 25 3.27 16.98 3.25
N ASP A 26 4.51 16.62 3.58
CA ASP A 26 5.66 17.48 3.36
C ASP A 26 6.21 17.30 1.93
N HIS A 27 5.96 18.28 1.08
CA HIS A 27 6.44 18.27 -0.30
C HIS A 27 7.96 18.21 -0.42
N SER A 28 8.69 18.75 0.55
CA SER A 28 10.17 18.72 0.53
C SER A 28 10.69 17.30 0.75
N SER A 29 10.06 16.55 1.65
CA SER A 29 10.38 15.14 1.88
C SER A 29 10.03 14.27 0.69
N VAL A 30 8.88 14.52 0.03
CA VAL A 30 8.52 13.81 -1.21
C VAL A 30 9.53 14.08 -2.32
N GLN A 31 9.93 15.36 -2.50
CA GLN A 31 10.93 15.71 -3.52
C GLN A 31 12.28 15.07 -3.22
N HIS A 32 12.72 15.08 -1.96
CA HIS A 32 13.96 14.42 -1.55
C HIS A 32 13.94 12.93 -1.88
N HIS A 33 12.85 12.25 -1.60
CA HIS A 33 12.69 10.83 -1.94
C HIS A 33 12.71 10.58 -3.47
N ILE A 34 12.07 11.45 -4.27
CA ILE A 34 12.16 11.39 -5.73
C ILE A 34 13.62 11.51 -6.19
N ASP A 35 14.37 12.46 -5.63
CA ASP A 35 15.76 12.70 -5.99
C ASP A 35 16.68 11.53 -5.58
N GLU A 36 16.39 10.87 -4.46
CA GLU A 36 17.11 9.66 -4.03
C GLU A 36 16.88 8.50 -4.99
N LEU A 37 15.63 8.24 -5.34
CA LEU A 37 15.29 7.15 -6.27
C LEU A 37 15.79 7.41 -7.69
N ALA A 38 15.85 8.67 -8.13
CA ALA A 38 16.43 9.04 -9.41
C ALA A 38 17.93 8.68 -9.50
N LYS A 39 18.68 8.75 -8.38
CA LYS A 39 20.11 8.36 -8.34
C LYS A 39 20.33 6.87 -8.60
N ILE A 40 19.35 6.04 -8.32
CA ILE A 40 19.39 4.59 -8.58
C ILE A 40 18.64 4.18 -9.85
N GLY A 41 18.22 5.14 -10.67
CA GLY A 41 17.64 4.90 -11.99
C GLY A 41 16.12 4.86 -12.05
N VAL A 42 15.41 5.12 -10.96
CA VAL A 42 13.94 5.21 -10.97
C VAL A 42 13.53 6.53 -11.62
N ALA A 43 12.69 6.44 -12.65
CA ALA A 43 12.18 7.64 -13.31
C ALA A 43 11.26 8.45 -12.37
N PRO A 44 11.38 9.80 -12.36
CA PRO A 44 10.52 10.62 -11.53
C PRO A 44 9.06 10.47 -11.94
N PRO A 45 8.11 10.61 -10.99
CA PRO A 45 6.69 10.53 -11.29
C PRO A 45 6.25 11.72 -12.15
N SER A 46 5.26 11.51 -13.03
CA SER A 46 4.69 12.57 -13.87
C SER A 46 3.90 13.61 -13.06
N LYS A 47 3.44 13.22 -11.88
CA LYS A 47 2.74 14.05 -10.88
C LYS A 47 2.79 13.38 -9.52
N THR A 48 2.51 14.13 -8.47
CA THR A 48 2.38 13.60 -7.10
C THR A 48 1.02 14.00 -6.51
N PRO A 49 0.34 13.10 -5.80
CA PRO A 49 0.59 11.66 -5.72
C PRO A 49 0.21 10.92 -7.01
N LEU A 50 0.75 9.71 -7.19
CA LEU A 50 0.31 8.76 -8.20
C LEU A 50 -0.43 7.58 -7.55
N TYR A 51 -1.38 7.02 -8.30
CA TYR A 51 -2.14 5.85 -7.89
C TYR A 51 -1.92 4.73 -8.90
N TYR A 52 -1.51 3.57 -8.39
CA TYR A 52 -1.25 2.38 -9.18
C TYR A 52 -2.32 1.34 -8.90
N GLN A 53 -3.15 1.05 -9.90
CA GLN A 53 -4.07 -0.08 -9.79
C GLN A 53 -3.29 -1.36 -10.01
N VAL A 54 -3.38 -2.28 -9.04
CA VAL A 54 -2.78 -3.62 -9.10
C VAL A 54 -3.88 -4.68 -8.98
N SER A 55 -3.55 -5.92 -9.29
CA SER A 55 -4.51 -7.01 -9.15
C SER A 55 -4.96 -7.17 -7.69
N SER A 56 -6.26 -7.22 -7.47
CA SER A 56 -6.81 -7.49 -6.14
C SER A 56 -6.44 -8.88 -5.59
N SER A 57 -6.05 -9.82 -6.47
CA SER A 57 -5.55 -11.14 -6.08
C SER A 57 -4.22 -11.10 -5.34
N LEU A 58 -3.49 -9.98 -5.41
CA LEU A 58 -2.24 -9.78 -4.67
C LEU A 58 -2.47 -9.51 -3.18
N LEU A 59 -3.66 -9.04 -2.78
CA LEU A 59 -3.94 -8.77 -1.37
C LEU A 59 -4.14 -10.08 -0.62
N LYS A 60 -3.37 -10.28 0.47
CA LYS A 60 -3.37 -11.51 1.27
C LYS A 60 -3.37 -11.19 2.77
N GLN A 61 -4.06 -12.03 3.51
CA GLN A 61 -3.95 -12.14 4.97
C GLN A 61 -3.16 -13.41 5.28
N ALA A 62 -1.86 -13.28 5.50
CA ALA A 62 -0.96 -14.42 5.69
C ALA A 62 0.19 -14.07 6.62
N GLY A 63 0.64 -15.03 7.41
CA GLY A 63 1.82 -14.89 8.28
C GLY A 63 3.14 -14.98 7.52
N SER A 64 3.15 -15.49 6.30
CA SER A 64 4.30 -15.55 5.40
C SER A 64 3.84 -15.57 3.95
N VAL A 65 4.65 -15.00 3.07
CA VAL A 65 4.45 -14.98 1.63
C VAL A 65 5.74 -15.29 0.91
N GLN A 66 5.63 -15.78 -0.31
CA GLN A 66 6.77 -16.00 -1.18
C GLN A 66 6.86 -14.87 -2.19
N VAL A 67 8.08 -14.47 -2.50
CA VAL A 67 8.44 -13.46 -3.50
C VAL A 67 9.45 -14.04 -4.47
N LEU A 68 9.57 -13.45 -5.63
CA LEU A 68 10.59 -13.81 -6.60
C LEU A 68 11.89 -13.04 -6.27
N GLY A 69 13.01 -13.77 -6.23
CA GLY A 69 14.33 -13.15 -5.97
C GLY A 69 14.54 -12.68 -4.54
N SER A 70 15.56 -11.85 -4.35
CA SER A 70 15.96 -11.30 -3.06
C SER A 70 15.84 -9.79 -2.96
N GLU A 71 15.55 -9.11 -4.08
CA GLU A 71 15.57 -7.65 -4.18
C GLU A 71 14.18 -7.03 -3.90
N THR A 72 13.49 -7.56 -2.91
CA THR A 72 12.16 -7.06 -2.52
C THR A 72 12.16 -6.53 -1.10
N SER A 73 11.34 -5.52 -0.83
CA SER A 73 11.14 -4.99 0.51
C SER A 73 9.67 -4.67 0.78
N GLY A 74 9.27 -4.80 2.06
CA GLY A 74 7.96 -4.37 2.53
C GLY A 74 7.97 -2.89 2.88
N GLU A 75 6.84 -2.25 2.67
CA GLU A 75 6.55 -0.88 3.09
C GLU A 75 5.26 -0.91 3.91
N ALA A 76 5.37 -0.72 5.22
CA ALA A 76 4.20 -0.70 6.10
C ALA A 76 3.44 0.61 5.90
N GLU A 77 2.17 0.50 5.51
CA GLU A 77 1.35 1.64 5.13
C GLU A 77 -0.06 1.57 5.71
N PRO A 78 -0.72 2.71 5.93
CA PRO A 78 -2.15 2.75 6.18
C PRO A 78 -2.92 2.11 5.01
N PHE A 79 -3.90 1.29 5.33
CA PHE A 79 -4.71 0.57 4.37
C PHE A 79 -6.19 0.91 4.58
N LEU A 80 -6.85 1.44 3.55
CA LEU A 80 -8.27 1.81 3.61
C LEU A 80 -9.12 0.77 2.90
N VAL A 81 -10.12 0.26 3.59
CA VAL A 81 -11.14 -0.64 3.04
C VAL A 81 -12.47 0.11 2.99
N ASN A 82 -13.08 0.19 1.80
CA ASN A 82 -14.46 0.62 1.67
C ASN A 82 -15.38 -0.61 1.75
N HIS A 83 -16.20 -0.67 2.80
CA HIS A 83 -17.20 -1.71 2.98
C HIS A 83 -18.50 -1.10 3.47
N GLY A 84 -19.60 -1.39 2.76
CA GLY A 84 -20.92 -0.86 3.10
C GLY A 84 -21.03 0.66 3.02
N GLY A 85 -20.24 1.31 2.16
CA GLY A 85 -20.19 2.78 2.04
C GLY A 85 -19.41 3.49 3.16
N LYS A 86 -18.75 2.73 4.03
CA LYS A 86 -17.93 3.23 5.13
C LYS A 86 -16.46 2.89 4.91
N LEU A 87 -15.58 3.79 5.33
CA LEU A 87 -14.14 3.59 5.30
C LEU A 87 -13.65 2.99 6.62
N TRP A 88 -12.78 2.00 6.48
CA TRP A 88 -12.12 1.32 7.58
C TRP A 88 -10.62 1.41 7.39
N LEU A 89 -9.89 1.74 8.44
CA LEU A 89 -8.44 1.83 8.45
C LEU A 89 -7.84 0.50 8.93
N GLY A 90 -6.82 0.03 8.25
CA GLY A 90 -5.98 -1.09 8.66
C GLY A 90 -4.52 -0.81 8.34
N LEU A 91 -3.69 -1.84 8.48
CA LEU A 91 -2.28 -1.82 8.13
C LEU A 91 -2.02 -2.84 7.02
N ALA A 92 -1.26 -2.44 6.01
CA ALA A 92 -0.81 -3.33 4.95
C ALA A 92 0.65 -3.10 4.60
N SER A 93 1.22 -3.98 3.79
CA SER A 93 2.53 -3.79 3.19
C SER A 93 2.37 -3.59 1.69
N ASP A 94 2.84 -2.45 1.19
CA ASP A 94 3.10 -2.24 -0.23
C ASP A 94 4.44 -2.89 -0.60
N HIS A 95 4.47 -4.22 -0.59
CA HIS A 95 5.68 -4.96 -0.91
C HIS A 95 6.08 -4.71 -2.37
N THR A 96 7.34 -4.33 -2.59
CA THR A 96 7.85 -3.82 -3.86
C THR A 96 9.15 -4.52 -4.25
N ASP A 97 9.29 -4.89 -5.50
CA ASP A 97 10.53 -5.40 -6.09
C ASP A 97 11.42 -4.21 -6.48
N ARG A 98 12.54 -4.02 -5.78
CA ARG A 98 13.41 -2.85 -5.93
C ARG A 98 14.23 -2.85 -7.22
N GLU A 99 14.58 -4.02 -7.74
CA GLU A 99 15.26 -4.12 -9.03
C GLU A 99 14.28 -3.76 -10.17
N LEU A 100 13.10 -4.33 -10.15
CA LEU A 100 12.07 -4.04 -11.15
C LEU A 100 11.55 -2.58 -11.07
N GLU A 101 11.60 -1.96 -9.89
CA GLU A 101 11.21 -0.57 -9.68
C GLU A 101 12.04 0.40 -10.52
N THR A 102 13.32 0.12 -10.75
CA THR A 102 14.20 0.93 -11.60
C THR A 102 13.74 0.96 -13.06
N THR A 103 13.01 -0.04 -13.48
CA THR A 103 12.45 -0.14 -14.83
C THR A 103 11.01 0.34 -14.90
N SER A 104 10.19 -0.05 -13.93
CA SER A 104 8.77 0.31 -13.87
C SER A 104 8.22 0.20 -12.46
N VAL A 105 7.87 1.32 -11.85
CA VAL A 105 7.23 1.37 -10.52
C VAL A 105 5.91 0.59 -10.52
N ALA A 106 5.09 0.72 -11.55
CA ALA A 106 3.84 -0.02 -11.65
C ALA A 106 4.04 -1.53 -11.70
N ALA A 107 5.04 -1.99 -12.47
CA ALA A 107 5.36 -3.41 -12.59
C ALA A 107 5.94 -3.97 -11.29
N SER A 108 6.81 -3.23 -10.59
CA SER A 108 7.38 -3.64 -9.31
C SER A 108 6.33 -3.86 -8.24
N LYS A 109 5.31 -3.00 -8.21
CA LYS A 109 4.18 -3.13 -7.28
C LYS A 109 3.25 -4.30 -7.66
N GLN A 110 3.03 -4.54 -8.95
CA GLN A 110 2.23 -5.65 -9.46
C GLN A 110 2.92 -7.00 -9.25
N ALA A 111 4.24 -7.06 -9.24
CA ALA A 111 5.01 -8.30 -9.07
C ALA A 111 4.93 -8.89 -7.65
N CYS A 112 4.61 -8.08 -6.65
CA CYS A 112 4.69 -8.47 -5.25
C CYS A 112 3.33 -8.58 -4.57
N VAL A 113 3.19 -9.61 -3.73
CA VAL A 113 2.03 -9.81 -2.85
C VAL A 113 1.93 -8.64 -1.86
N LYS A 114 0.71 -8.18 -1.61
CA LYS A 114 0.38 -7.15 -0.60
C LYS A 114 -0.22 -7.83 0.62
N VAL A 115 0.51 -7.86 1.72
CA VAL A 115 0.01 -8.46 2.97
C VAL A 115 -0.72 -7.41 3.77
N CYS A 116 -1.91 -7.72 4.25
CA CYS A 116 -2.65 -6.83 5.14
C CYS A 116 -3.00 -7.52 6.47
N ALA A 117 -3.11 -6.71 7.51
CA ALA A 117 -3.60 -7.13 8.81
C ALA A 117 -5.08 -7.55 8.74
N THR A 118 -5.52 -8.28 9.75
CA THR A 118 -6.92 -8.68 9.89
C THR A 118 -7.74 -7.67 10.68
N GLU A 119 -7.10 -6.76 11.41
CA GLU A 119 -7.79 -5.76 12.22
C GLU A 119 -8.04 -4.48 11.45
N LEU A 120 -9.22 -3.92 11.65
CA LEU A 120 -9.64 -2.63 11.10
C LEU A 120 -10.20 -1.74 12.21
N TRP A 121 -9.97 -0.45 12.03
CA TRP A 121 -10.53 0.63 12.86
C TRP A 121 -11.48 1.49 12.05
N ASP A 122 -12.48 2.04 12.69
CA ASP A 122 -13.37 3.03 12.09
C ASP A 122 -12.56 4.27 11.67
N PHE A 123 -12.51 4.56 10.38
CA PHE A 123 -11.73 5.68 9.87
C PHE A 123 -12.21 7.02 10.42
N ASP A 124 -13.52 7.18 10.62
CA ASP A 124 -14.08 8.43 11.17
C ASP A 124 -13.63 8.69 12.61
N HIS A 125 -13.27 7.66 13.37
CA HIS A 125 -12.74 7.82 14.72
C HIS A 125 -11.25 8.16 14.77
N VAL A 126 -10.49 7.86 13.73
CA VAL A 126 -9.02 8.02 13.74
C VAL A 126 -8.52 9.15 12.83
N ARG A 127 -9.31 9.59 11.87
CA ARG A 127 -8.87 10.54 10.83
C ARG A 127 -8.34 11.87 11.36
N ASP A 128 -8.88 12.34 12.49
CA ASP A 128 -8.53 13.65 13.05
C ASP A 128 -7.19 13.63 13.81
N HIS A 129 -6.62 12.45 14.06
CA HIS A 129 -5.34 12.26 14.73
C HIS A 129 -4.44 11.20 14.08
N ILE A 130 -4.69 10.88 12.82
CA ILE A 130 -3.91 9.88 12.06
C ILE A 130 -2.44 10.31 11.86
N ASP A 131 -2.12 11.57 12.07
CA ASP A 131 -0.77 12.13 11.94
C ASP A 131 -0.08 12.39 13.28
N GLN A 132 -0.64 11.91 14.37
CA GLN A 132 -0.07 12.07 15.71
C GLN A 132 0.72 10.78 16.13
#